data_9e4553e42c63ae2dc766d4ed5b65110f
#
_entry.id   9e4553e42c63ae2dc766d4ed5b65110f
#
_cell.length_a   1.000
_cell.length_b   1.000
_cell.length_c   1.000
_cell.angle_alpha   90.00
_cell.angle_beta   90.00
_cell.angle_gamma   90.00
#
_symmetry.space_group_name_H-M   'P 1'
#
loop_
_entity.id
_entity.type
_entity.pdbx_description
1 polymer ?
#
loop_
_entity_poly.entity_id
_entity_poly.type
_entity_poly.pdbx_seq_one_letter_code
_entity_poly.pdbx_strand_id
1 'polypeptide(L)' 'MKKNKGITLIALVITIIILLILASIS' A
#
# COMPACT_ATOMS: atom_id res chain seq x y z
N MET A 1 -12.73 -12.28 7.78
CA MET A 1 -11.73 -11.89 7.35
C MET A 1 -11.40 -12.20 6.02
N LYS A 2 -11.83 -13.18 5.47
CA LYS A 2 -11.56 -13.47 4.17
C LYS A 2 -12.08 -12.43 3.25
N LYS A 3 -13.20 -11.83 3.49
CA LYS A 3 -13.75 -10.88 2.64
C LYS A 3 -12.88 -9.67 2.52
N ASN A 4 -12.12 -9.29 3.52
CA ASN A 4 -11.32 -8.10 3.49
C ASN A 4 -9.89 -8.34 3.07
N LYS A 5 -9.59 -9.53 2.61
CA LYS A 5 -8.24 -9.81 2.21
C LYS A 5 -7.80 -8.97 1.03
N GLY A 6 -8.65 -8.78 0.06
CA GLY A 6 -8.32 -7.95 -1.09
C GLY A 6 -8.10 -6.50 -0.70
N ILE A 7 -8.92 -6.02 0.21
CA ILE A 7 -8.82 -4.64 0.66
C ILE A 7 -7.53 -4.42 1.42
N THR A 8 -7.15 -5.36 2.27
CA THR A 8 -5.93 -5.21 3.04
C THR A 8 -4.72 -5.29 2.13
N LEU A 9 -4.78 -6.10 1.10
CA LEU A 9 -3.68 -6.20 0.18
C LEU A 9 -3.53 -4.91 -0.60
N ILE A 10 -4.63 -4.32 -1.02
CA ILE A 10 -4.59 -3.06 -1.73
C ILE A 10 -4.01 -1.97 -0.83
N ALA A 11 -4.43 -1.94 0.42
CA ALA A 11 -3.92 -0.95 1.37
C ALA A 11 -2.42 -1.11 1.55
N LEU A 12 -1.95 -2.33 1.60
CA LEU A 12 -0.53 -2.59 1.77
C LEU A 12 0.25 -2.07 0.56
N VAL A 13 -0.25 -2.37 -0.63
CA VAL A 13 0.46 -1.99 -1.85
C VAL A 13 0.50 -0.48 -2.02
N ILE A 14 -0.62 0.20 -1.81
CA ILE A 14 -0.64 1.65 -2.00
C ILE A 14 0.24 2.36 -0.98
N THR A 15 0.33 1.83 0.23
CA THR A 15 1.19 2.47 1.22
C THR A 15 2.65 2.30 0.84
N ILE A 16 3.01 1.17 0.27
CA ILE A 16 4.37 0.95 -0.16
C ILE A 16 4.70 1.88 -1.32
N ILE A 17 3.77 2.04 -2.25
CA ILE A 17 3.99 2.90 -3.39
C ILE A 17 4.18 4.35 -2.96
N ILE A 18 3.34 4.81 -2.04
CA ILE A 18 3.44 6.17 -1.55
C ILE A 18 4.78 6.37 -0.86
N LEU A 19 5.20 5.40 -0.09
CA LEU A 19 6.45 5.49 0.62
C LEU A 19 7.62 5.59 -0.37
N LEU A 20 7.58 4.81 -1.43
CA LEU A 20 8.64 4.83 -2.43
C LEU A 20 8.69 6.18 -3.14
N ILE A 21 7.53 6.75 -3.44
CA ILE A 21 7.49 8.04 -4.12
C ILE A 21 8.06 9.12 -3.22
N LEU A 22 7.69 9.13 -1.96
CA LEU A 22 8.18 10.13 -1.04
C LEU A 22 9.69 9.98 -0.86
N ALA A 23 10.17 8.76 -0.78
CA ALA A 23 11.59 8.53 -0.62
C ALA A 23 12.35 8.99 -1.87
N SER A 24 11.73 8.84 -3.02
CA SER A 24 12.35 9.23 -4.26
C SER A 24 12.50 10.76 -4.34
N ILE A 25 11.51 11.47 -3.83
CA ILE A 25 11.54 12.92 -3.86
C ILE A 25 12.51 13.47 -2.83
N SER A 26 12.50 12.91 -1.67
CA SER A 26 13.35 13.42 -0.62
C SER A 26 14.79 12.91 -0.81
#